data_ac29d181ea93625330f883eac7f4e59d
#
_entry.id   ac29d181ea93625330f883eac7f4e59d
#
_cell.length_a   1.000
_cell.length_b   1.000
_cell.length_c   1.000
_cell.angle_alpha   90.00
_cell.angle_beta   90.00
_cell.angle_gamma   90.00
#
_symmetry.space_group_name_H-M   'P 1'
#
loop_
_entity.id
_entity.type
_entity.pdbx_description
1 polymer ?
#
loop_
_entity_poly.entity_id
_entity_poly.type
_entity_poly.pdbx_seq_one_letter_code
_entity_poly.pdbx_strand_id
1 'polypeptide(L)'
;MIRRHFLTTALAGQSLAAQRNPSPGAGIFVEKAASGTPHRGKTLALVTPHLDDGPIFAAGTIAKLLKEGYTGYLIRTSNDEKDSFDLTLGETVLANERDTASMIAALGLKQAFDLGYRNHRMDDVAMIELRGRLIFLFRLLRIDTVFSYDPSGHYEENPDHYVTAQAVESACWMSGGKLDLPEHFAAGLKPHSVSEKYYFARGPQLVNRVVDIAPTLPSKLAAIHSCKTMVTHMVKDVNASLAERKLRLPALAGAGEDAIRQYTSLVFQQRDAAAGQRHGLAYAEEFHYIGPDRGLEEYISRNAVPL
;
A
#
# COMPACT_ATOMS: atom_id res chain seq x y z
N MET A 1 -22.74 -32.40 45.70
CA MET A 1 -21.30 -32.52 45.35
C MET A 1 -21.20 -32.66 43.86
N ILE A 2 -20.95 -31.54 43.16
CA ILE A 2 -20.77 -31.54 41.72
C ILE A 2 -19.32 -31.08 41.43
N ARG A 3 -18.52 -32.01 40.98
CA ARG A 3 -17.12 -31.76 40.58
C ARG A 3 -17.13 -31.03 39.20
N ARG A 4 -16.67 -29.81 39.18
CA ARG A 4 -16.35 -29.09 37.93
C ARG A 4 -14.96 -29.55 37.48
N HIS A 5 -14.88 -30.19 36.28
CA HIS A 5 -13.64 -30.45 35.58
C HIS A 5 -13.21 -29.18 34.88
N PHE A 6 -12.11 -28.60 35.32
CA PHE A 6 -11.40 -27.56 34.57
C PHE A 6 -10.59 -28.24 33.44
N LEU A 7 -11.01 -28.04 32.20
CA LEU A 7 -10.20 -28.29 31.04
C LEU A 7 -9.15 -27.17 30.92
N THR A 8 -7.94 -27.47 31.30
CA THR A 8 -6.75 -26.68 31.00
C THR A 8 -6.43 -26.85 29.51
N THR A 9 -6.92 -25.95 28.67
CA THR A 9 -6.39 -25.77 27.31
C THR A 9 -5.04 -25.07 27.43
N ALA A 10 -3.98 -25.84 27.23
CA ALA A 10 -2.65 -25.30 27.06
C ALA A 10 -2.64 -24.42 25.80
N LEU A 11 -2.63 -23.10 25.97
CA LEU A 11 -2.26 -22.15 24.94
C LEU A 11 -0.78 -22.40 24.62
N ALA A 12 -0.53 -23.17 23.56
CA ALA A 12 0.77 -23.23 22.93
C ALA A 12 1.06 -21.82 22.36
N GLY A 13 1.71 -21.01 23.18
CA GLY A 13 2.31 -19.75 22.75
C GLY A 13 3.38 -20.04 21.73
N GLN A 14 3.01 -20.03 20.44
CA GLN A 14 4.01 -19.87 19.39
C GLN A 14 4.61 -18.48 19.57
N SER A 15 5.84 -18.45 20.07
CA SER A 15 6.67 -17.27 20.08
C SER A 15 6.77 -16.76 18.63
N LEU A 16 5.95 -15.77 18.30
CA LEU A 16 6.18 -14.91 17.16
C LEU A 16 7.54 -14.26 17.42
N ALA A 17 8.59 -14.77 16.76
CA ALA A 17 9.84 -14.07 16.69
C ALA A 17 9.54 -12.70 16.05
N ALA A 18 9.33 -11.70 16.91
CA ALA A 18 9.02 -10.34 16.51
C ALA A 18 10.16 -9.88 15.60
N GLN A 19 9.84 -9.79 14.30
CA GLN A 19 10.79 -9.31 13.32
C GLN A 19 11.17 -7.89 13.75
N ARG A 20 12.45 -7.67 14.02
CA ARG A 20 12.95 -6.50 14.74
C ARG A 20 12.83 -5.21 13.91
N ASN A 21 12.11 -4.17 14.35
CA ASN A 21 12.17 -2.83 13.80
C ASN A 21 13.50 -2.13 14.17
N PRO A 22 14.22 -1.47 13.29
CA PRO A 22 15.42 -0.72 13.69
C PRO A 22 15.01 0.54 14.48
N SER A 23 15.64 0.78 15.61
CA SER A 23 15.57 2.07 16.33
C SER A 23 16.08 3.19 15.40
N PRO A 24 15.70 4.46 15.60
CA PRO A 24 16.32 5.58 14.89
C PRO A 24 17.85 5.47 15.03
N GLY A 25 18.56 5.26 13.88
CA GLY A 25 20.00 4.97 13.87
C GLY A 25 20.38 3.49 13.76
N ALA A 26 19.45 2.55 13.84
CA ALA A 26 19.70 1.13 13.55
C ALA A 26 19.57 0.87 12.04
N GLY A 27 20.37 -0.09 11.54
CA GLY A 27 20.45 -0.42 10.12
C GLY A 27 19.13 -0.88 9.50
N ILE A 28 19.12 -1.01 8.17
CA ILE A 28 17.96 -1.44 7.39
C ILE A 28 17.53 -2.86 7.83
N PHE A 29 16.25 -3.02 8.10
CA PHE A 29 15.66 -4.33 8.39
C PHE A 29 15.17 -5.00 7.11
N VAL A 30 15.66 -6.21 6.83
CA VAL A 30 15.20 -7.03 5.70
C VAL A 30 14.09 -7.96 6.18
N GLU A 31 12.88 -7.76 5.65
CA GLU A 31 11.69 -8.55 5.93
C GLU A 31 11.53 -9.65 4.87
N LYS A 32 11.38 -10.89 5.33
CA LYS A 32 11.14 -12.07 4.47
C LYS A 32 9.75 -12.65 4.73
N ALA A 33 9.30 -13.49 3.81
CA ALA A 33 8.04 -14.20 3.98
C ALA A 33 8.06 -15.08 5.24
N ALA A 34 7.00 -14.99 6.04
CA ALA A 34 6.78 -15.84 7.19
C ALA A 34 5.99 -17.10 6.80
N SER A 35 6.16 -18.17 7.58
CA SER A 35 5.38 -19.39 7.38
C SER A 35 3.99 -19.29 8.03
N GLY A 36 2.99 -19.90 7.40
CA GLY A 36 1.61 -19.90 7.90
C GLY A 36 0.90 -18.56 7.79
N THR A 37 0.01 -18.28 8.73
CA THR A 37 -0.80 -17.05 8.74
C THR A 37 -0.62 -16.28 10.06
N PRO A 38 0.60 -15.75 10.34
CA PRO A 38 0.89 -15.08 11.62
C PRO A 38 0.08 -13.80 11.84
N HIS A 39 -0.46 -13.23 10.78
CA HIS A 39 -1.22 -11.98 10.79
C HIS A 39 -2.73 -12.20 10.66
N ARG A 40 -3.24 -13.41 10.91
CA ARG A 40 -4.67 -13.72 10.80
C ARG A 40 -5.50 -12.75 11.68
N GLY A 41 -6.49 -12.12 11.04
CA GLY A 41 -7.40 -11.18 11.69
C GLY A 41 -6.94 -9.71 11.64
N LYS A 42 -5.73 -9.44 11.18
CA LYS A 42 -5.28 -8.07 10.89
C LYS A 42 -5.82 -7.57 9.55
N THR A 43 -5.95 -6.26 9.45
CA THR A 43 -6.40 -5.57 8.22
C THR A 43 -5.36 -4.57 7.73
N LEU A 44 -5.22 -4.46 6.42
CA LEU A 44 -4.40 -3.45 5.78
C LEU A 44 -5.20 -2.60 4.80
N ALA A 45 -4.81 -1.34 4.65
CA ALA A 45 -5.27 -0.46 3.60
C ALA A 45 -4.11 0.01 2.74
N LEU A 46 -4.25 -0.15 1.43
CA LEU A 46 -3.49 0.58 0.44
C LEU A 46 -4.23 1.89 0.16
N VAL A 47 -3.63 3.02 0.51
CA VAL A 47 -4.23 4.35 0.33
C VAL A 47 -3.39 5.14 -0.66
N THR A 48 -3.90 5.33 -1.87
CA THR A 48 -3.20 5.99 -2.96
C THR A 48 -4.14 6.93 -3.72
N PRO A 49 -3.62 7.98 -4.35
CA PRO A 49 -4.44 8.78 -5.24
C PRO A 49 -4.82 8.04 -6.51
N HIS A 50 -3.88 7.32 -7.13
CA HIS A 50 -4.09 6.66 -8.42
C HIS A 50 -4.03 5.14 -8.27
N LEU A 51 -4.64 4.45 -9.22
CA LEU A 51 -4.79 3.00 -9.20
C LEU A 51 -3.45 2.26 -9.27
N ASP A 52 -2.52 2.76 -10.09
CA ASP A 52 -1.24 2.10 -10.39
C ASP A 52 -0.17 2.30 -9.32
N ASP A 53 -0.28 3.31 -8.46
CA ASP A 53 0.70 3.64 -7.43
C ASP A 53 1.03 2.43 -6.53
N GLY A 54 0.00 1.82 -5.96
CA GLY A 54 0.16 0.67 -5.09
C GLY A 54 0.76 -0.54 -5.78
N PRO A 55 0.23 -0.97 -6.94
CA PRO A 55 0.84 -2.00 -7.78
C PRO A 55 2.31 -1.77 -8.08
N ILE A 56 2.68 -0.56 -8.45
CA ILE A 56 4.05 -0.21 -8.79
C ILE A 56 4.99 -0.27 -7.58
N PHE A 57 4.59 0.22 -6.41
CA PHE A 57 5.51 0.43 -5.29
C PHE A 57 5.41 -0.62 -4.18
N ALA A 58 4.26 -1.28 -3.98
CA ALA A 58 4.00 -2.06 -2.78
C ALA A 58 3.29 -3.40 -2.98
N ALA A 59 2.88 -3.76 -4.21
CA ALA A 59 2.05 -4.95 -4.41
C ALA A 59 2.75 -6.27 -4.05
N GLY A 60 4.07 -6.35 -4.17
CA GLY A 60 4.82 -7.53 -3.74
C GLY A 60 4.71 -7.75 -2.23
N THR A 61 4.88 -6.69 -1.45
CA THR A 61 4.74 -6.71 0.01
C THR A 61 3.29 -6.94 0.42
N ILE A 62 2.34 -6.28 -0.21
CA ILE A 62 0.91 -6.48 0.05
C ILE A 62 0.52 -7.94 -0.21
N ALA A 63 0.91 -8.52 -1.34
CA ALA A 63 0.66 -9.93 -1.66
C ALA A 63 1.27 -10.88 -0.61
N LYS A 64 2.47 -10.55 -0.09
CA LYS A 64 3.09 -11.29 1.01
C LYS A 64 2.22 -11.24 2.27
N LEU A 65 1.82 -10.05 2.70
CA LEU A 65 1.01 -9.88 3.91
C LEU A 65 -0.38 -10.52 3.78
N LEU A 66 -1.01 -10.46 2.61
CA LEU A 66 -2.28 -11.17 2.35
C LEU A 66 -2.11 -12.70 2.49
N LYS A 67 -1.03 -13.27 1.95
CA LYS A 67 -0.69 -14.70 2.15
C LYS A 67 -0.45 -15.05 3.62
N GLU A 68 0.05 -14.10 4.39
CA GLU A 68 0.31 -14.23 5.83
C GLU A 68 -0.93 -13.96 6.70
N GLY A 69 -2.11 -13.75 6.10
CA GLY A 69 -3.39 -13.73 6.78
C GLY A 69 -4.04 -12.36 6.95
N TYR A 70 -3.48 -11.29 6.40
CA TYR A 70 -4.16 -9.99 6.35
C TYR A 70 -5.41 -10.04 5.46
N THR A 71 -6.39 -9.21 5.80
CA THR A 71 -7.45 -8.78 4.88
C THR A 71 -7.08 -7.39 4.35
N GLY A 72 -7.03 -7.23 3.01
CA GLY A 72 -6.60 -5.99 2.39
C GLY A 72 -7.72 -5.21 1.71
N TYR A 73 -7.61 -3.88 1.73
CA TYR A 73 -8.51 -2.94 1.08
C TYR A 73 -7.72 -1.92 0.27
N LEU A 74 -8.31 -1.44 -0.84
CA LEU A 74 -7.85 -0.24 -1.53
C LEU A 74 -8.71 0.95 -1.10
N ILE A 75 -8.08 2.08 -0.81
CA ILE A 75 -8.75 3.38 -0.69
C ILE A 75 -8.09 4.30 -1.71
N ARG A 76 -8.79 4.55 -2.82
CA ARG A 76 -8.31 5.45 -3.88
C ARG A 76 -8.90 6.83 -3.65
N THR A 77 -8.07 7.86 -3.64
CA THR A 77 -8.54 9.22 -3.34
C THR A 77 -8.98 9.96 -4.60
N SER A 78 -8.28 9.84 -5.73
CA SER A 78 -8.69 10.47 -7.00
C SER A 78 -9.55 9.55 -7.87
N ASN A 79 -10.13 10.13 -8.93
CA ASN A 79 -10.95 9.41 -9.90
C ASN A 79 -10.17 8.98 -11.17
N ASP A 80 -8.87 9.20 -11.22
CA ASP A 80 -7.96 8.87 -12.34
C ASP A 80 -8.44 9.38 -13.72
N GLU A 81 -9.20 10.49 -13.76
CA GLU A 81 -9.83 10.99 -15.00
C GLU A 81 -8.85 11.43 -16.09
N LYS A 82 -7.55 11.58 -15.74
CA LYS A 82 -6.49 12.00 -16.68
C LYS A 82 -5.50 10.88 -17.00
N ASP A 83 -5.68 9.69 -16.44
CA ASP A 83 -4.72 8.60 -16.53
C ASP A 83 -4.98 7.70 -17.75
N SER A 84 -5.09 8.34 -18.90
CA SER A 84 -5.13 7.70 -20.22
C SER A 84 -4.50 8.59 -21.28
N PHE A 85 -4.14 8.03 -22.43
CA PHE A 85 -3.53 8.76 -23.52
C PHE A 85 -4.54 9.31 -24.55
N ASP A 86 -5.55 8.50 -24.92
CA ASP A 86 -6.45 8.81 -26.05
C ASP A 86 -7.93 8.93 -25.65
N LEU A 87 -8.29 8.64 -24.39
CA LEU A 87 -9.68 8.64 -23.96
C LEU A 87 -10.11 10.04 -23.48
N THR A 88 -11.39 10.32 -23.56
CA THR A 88 -11.98 11.47 -22.86
C THR A 88 -11.94 11.28 -21.34
N LEU A 89 -12.09 12.34 -20.56
CA LEU A 89 -12.08 12.25 -19.09
C LEU A 89 -13.09 11.22 -18.58
N GLY A 90 -14.32 11.20 -19.09
CA GLY A 90 -15.35 10.26 -18.66
C GLY A 90 -15.03 8.82 -19.05
N GLU A 91 -14.54 8.58 -20.26
CA GLU A 91 -14.12 7.24 -20.69
C GLU A 91 -12.93 6.74 -19.88
N THR A 92 -12.01 7.66 -19.50
CA THR A 92 -10.85 7.34 -18.65
C THR A 92 -11.29 6.87 -17.27
N VAL A 93 -12.23 7.58 -16.61
CA VAL A 93 -12.80 7.15 -15.33
C VAL A 93 -13.37 5.74 -15.45
N LEU A 94 -14.24 5.50 -16.44
CA LEU A 94 -14.86 4.18 -16.63
C LEU A 94 -13.86 3.07 -16.96
N ALA A 95 -12.78 3.39 -17.66
CA ALA A 95 -11.69 2.44 -17.92
C ALA A 95 -10.93 2.09 -16.64
N ASN A 96 -10.55 3.08 -15.84
CA ASN A 96 -9.85 2.88 -14.58
C ASN A 96 -10.71 2.20 -13.50
N GLU A 97 -12.03 2.35 -13.51
CA GLU A 97 -12.94 1.56 -12.66
C GLU A 97 -12.90 0.06 -13.00
N ARG A 98 -12.90 -0.29 -14.30
CA ARG A 98 -12.74 -1.70 -14.75
C ARG A 98 -11.36 -2.25 -14.36
N ASP A 99 -10.32 -1.45 -14.54
CA ASP A 99 -8.96 -1.82 -14.16
C ASP A 99 -8.84 -2.00 -12.63
N THR A 100 -9.53 -1.15 -11.83
CA THR A 100 -9.62 -1.28 -10.38
C THR A 100 -10.19 -2.63 -9.96
N ALA A 101 -11.31 -3.05 -10.56
CA ALA A 101 -11.92 -4.35 -10.28
C ALA A 101 -10.95 -5.51 -10.62
N SER A 102 -10.25 -5.40 -11.76
CA SER A 102 -9.27 -6.38 -12.21
C SER A 102 -8.06 -6.44 -11.27
N MET A 103 -7.53 -5.30 -10.84
CA MET A 103 -6.38 -5.19 -9.94
C MET A 103 -6.69 -5.76 -8.56
N ILE A 104 -7.86 -5.44 -8.01
CA ILE A 104 -8.33 -6.00 -6.73
C ILE A 104 -8.37 -7.52 -6.78
N ALA A 105 -8.93 -8.10 -7.84
CA ALA A 105 -8.99 -9.54 -8.03
C ALA A 105 -7.57 -10.15 -8.18
N ALA A 106 -6.70 -9.53 -8.99
CA ALA A 106 -5.34 -10.00 -9.23
C ALA A 106 -4.45 -9.98 -7.98
N LEU A 107 -4.59 -8.95 -7.15
CA LEU A 107 -3.80 -8.81 -5.92
C LEU A 107 -4.42 -9.57 -4.73
N GLY A 108 -5.71 -9.87 -4.77
CA GLY A 108 -6.44 -10.54 -3.70
C GLY A 108 -6.94 -9.59 -2.60
N LEU A 109 -7.14 -8.31 -2.94
CA LEU A 109 -7.79 -7.35 -2.04
C LEU A 109 -9.29 -7.64 -1.96
N LYS A 110 -9.90 -7.31 -0.82
CA LYS A 110 -11.31 -7.59 -0.58
C LYS A 110 -12.24 -6.62 -1.30
N GLN A 111 -11.88 -5.33 -1.32
CA GLN A 111 -12.72 -4.26 -1.85
C GLN A 111 -11.92 -2.98 -2.10
N ALA A 112 -12.40 -2.12 -3.03
CA ALA A 112 -11.99 -0.73 -3.17
C ALA A 112 -13.04 0.21 -2.58
N PHE A 113 -12.54 1.34 -2.07
CA PHE A 113 -13.31 2.52 -1.68
C PHE A 113 -12.75 3.72 -2.46
N ASP A 114 -13.55 4.27 -3.36
CA ASP A 114 -13.17 5.43 -4.14
C ASP A 114 -13.73 6.69 -3.50
N LEU A 115 -12.86 7.67 -3.21
CA LEU A 115 -13.28 8.96 -2.66
C LEU A 115 -13.71 9.94 -3.76
N GLY A 116 -13.28 9.69 -5.01
CA GLY A 116 -13.79 10.35 -6.20
C GLY A 116 -13.35 11.81 -6.37
N TYR A 117 -12.26 12.24 -5.72
CA TYR A 117 -11.71 13.57 -5.98
C TYR A 117 -11.13 13.65 -7.38
N ARG A 118 -11.10 14.86 -7.95
CA ARG A 118 -10.61 15.05 -9.31
C ARG A 118 -9.09 14.90 -9.37
N ASN A 119 -8.64 14.11 -10.31
CA ASN A 119 -7.24 13.86 -10.59
C ASN A 119 -6.49 15.15 -10.95
N HIS A 120 -5.28 15.34 -10.40
CA HIS A 120 -4.43 16.53 -10.43
C HIS A 120 -5.10 17.80 -9.83
N ARG A 121 -5.99 17.59 -8.84
CA ARG A 121 -6.65 18.68 -8.13
C ARG A 121 -6.82 18.42 -6.63
N MET A 122 -6.02 17.53 -6.08
CA MET A 122 -6.10 17.23 -4.65
C MET A 122 -5.66 18.40 -3.77
N ASP A 123 -4.87 19.32 -4.29
CA ASP A 123 -4.47 20.57 -3.63
C ASP A 123 -5.64 21.58 -3.46
N ASP A 124 -6.72 21.41 -4.21
CA ASP A 124 -7.99 22.15 -4.02
C ASP A 124 -8.89 21.52 -2.92
N VAL A 125 -8.53 20.34 -2.41
CA VAL A 125 -9.35 19.63 -1.43
C VAL A 125 -9.04 20.11 -0.01
N ALA A 126 -10.08 20.40 0.78
CA ALA A 126 -9.87 20.71 2.19
C ALA A 126 -9.27 19.51 2.93
N MET A 127 -8.05 19.67 3.43
CA MET A 127 -7.33 18.60 4.15
C MET A 127 -8.15 18.00 5.29
N ILE A 128 -8.95 18.80 5.98
CA ILE A 128 -9.81 18.32 7.08
C ILE A 128 -10.90 17.38 6.58
N GLU A 129 -11.43 17.60 5.38
CA GLU A 129 -12.45 16.73 4.77
C GLU A 129 -11.84 15.39 4.36
N LEU A 130 -10.75 15.42 3.59
CA LEU A 130 -10.06 14.21 3.14
C LEU A 130 -9.63 13.36 4.33
N ARG A 131 -8.99 13.97 5.31
CA ARG A 131 -8.57 13.31 6.54
C ARG A 131 -9.75 12.71 7.30
N GLY A 132 -10.86 13.43 7.42
CA GLY A 132 -12.08 12.95 8.09
C GLY A 132 -12.65 11.69 7.42
N ARG A 133 -12.71 11.65 6.08
CA ARG A 133 -13.13 10.46 5.32
C ARG A 133 -12.19 9.28 5.54
N LEU A 134 -10.87 9.51 5.58
CA LEU A 134 -9.89 8.47 5.86
C LEU A 134 -10.03 7.93 7.29
N ILE A 135 -10.19 8.80 8.30
CA ILE A 135 -10.42 8.38 9.69
C ILE A 135 -11.70 7.53 9.80
N PHE A 136 -12.76 7.92 9.09
CA PHE A 136 -13.99 7.13 9.05
C PHE A 136 -13.74 5.70 8.53
N LEU A 137 -13.05 5.58 7.39
CA LEU A 137 -12.74 4.28 6.79
C LEU A 137 -11.77 3.46 7.66
N PHE A 138 -10.76 4.10 8.28
CA PHE A 138 -9.82 3.39 9.15
C PHE A 138 -10.52 2.79 10.37
N ARG A 139 -11.47 3.52 10.96
CA ARG A 139 -12.30 3.02 12.06
C ARG A 139 -13.29 1.94 11.62
N LEU A 140 -13.99 2.17 10.50
CA LEU A 140 -14.97 1.23 9.94
C LEU A 140 -14.35 -0.12 9.61
N LEU A 141 -13.21 -0.10 8.92
CA LEU A 141 -12.50 -1.28 8.44
C LEU A 141 -11.52 -1.84 9.47
N ARG A 142 -11.30 -1.13 10.58
CA ARG A 142 -10.34 -1.47 11.64
C ARG A 142 -8.94 -1.70 11.09
N ILE A 143 -8.42 -0.70 10.38
CA ILE A 143 -7.14 -0.79 9.69
C ILE A 143 -5.97 -0.81 10.69
N ASP A 144 -5.19 -1.88 10.68
CA ASP A 144 -4.00 -2.06 11.51
C ASP A 144 -2.74 -1.55 10.81
N THR A 145 -2.67 -1.70 9.48
CA THR A 145 -1.50 -1.38 8.66
C THR A 145 -1.89 -0.55 7.44
N VAL A 146 -1.13 0.50 7.14
CA VAL A 146 -1.36 1.37 5.99
C VAL A 146 -0.14 1.35 5.06
N PHE A 147 -0.42 1.29 3.76
CA PHE A 147 0.53 1.56 2.68
C PHE A 147 0.13 2.86 2.00
N SER A 148 1.06 3.81 1.82
CA SER A 148 0.83 5.06 1.11
C SER A 148 2.14 5.70 0.68
N TYR A 149 2.06 6.83 -0.05
CA TYR A 149 3.23 7.67 -0.28
C TYR A 149 3.82 8.17 1.03
N ASP A 150 5.15 8.38 1.04
CA ASP A 150 5.87 8.99 2.16
C ASP A 150 5.50 10.48 2.26
N PRO A 151 4.88 10.93 3.38
CA PRO A 151 4.53 12.34 3.56
C PRO A 151 5.74 13.27 3.63
N SER A 152 6.92 12.71 3.88
CA SER A 152 8.21 13.39 3.92
C SER A 152 9.08 13.07 2.70
N GLY A 153 8.53 12.44 1.67
CA GLY A 153 9.25 12.09 0.44
C GLY A 153 9.72 13.34 -0.30
N HIS A 154 10.98 13.32 -0.74
CA HIS A 154 11.55 14.40 -1.52
C HIS A 154 11.22 14.26 -3.00
N TYR A 155 11.16 15.39 -3.72
CA TYR A 155 10.93 15.45 -5.16
C TYR A 155 9.60 14.82 -5.62
N GLU A 156 8.59 14.82 -4.76
CA GLU A 156 7.24 14.43 -5.17
C GLU A 156 6.53 15.66 -5.74
N GLU A 157 6.37 15.68 -7.05
CA GLU A 157 5.84 16.82 -7.79
C GLU A 157 4.30 16.78 -7.91
N ASN A 158 3.71 15.56 -7.85
CA ASN A 158 2.28 15.40 -8.04
C ASN A 158 1.51 15.79 -6.78
N PRO A 159 0.63 16.82 -6.85
CA PRO A 159 -0.14 17.26 -5.69
C PRO A 159 -1.05 16.16 -5.13
N ASP A 160 -1.57 15.27 -5.97
CA ASP A 160 -2.41 14.17 -5.52
C ASP A 160 -1.64 13.23 -4.58
N HIS A 161 -0.34 12.98 -4.86
CA HIS A 161 0.51 12.12 -4.04
C HIS A 161 0.80 12.74 -2.67
N TYR A 162 1.35 13.98 -2.63
CA TYR A 162 1.75 14.56 -1.35
C TYR A 162 0.55 14.99 -0.49
N VAL A 163 -0.55 15.42 -1.08
CA VAL A 163 -1.78 15.74 -0.32
C VAL A 163 -2.39 14.47 0.28
N THR A 164 -2.49 13.39 -0.50
CA THR A 164 -2.96 12.10 0.00
C THR A 164 -2.06 11.59 1.11
N ALA A 165 -0.73 11.63 0.94
CA ALA A 165 0.24 11.16 1.94
C ALA A 165 0.10 11.90 3.28
N GLN A 166 0.00 13.24 3.26
CA GLN A 166 -0.19 14.07 4.45
C GLN A 166 -1.53 13.80 5.15
N ALA A 167 -2.61 13.60 4.36
CA ALA A 167 -3.91 13.25 4.91
C ALA A 167 -3.87 11.87 5.59
N VAL A 168 -3.21 10.89 4.97
CA VAL A 168 -3.02 9.53 5.51
C VAL A 168 -2.23 9.57 6.82
N GLU A 169 -1.10 10.28 6.86
CA GLU A 169 -0.27 10.38 8.06
C GLU A 169 -1.07 10.90 9.24
N SER A 170 -1.76 12.03 9.06
CA SER A 170 -2.59 12.63 10.10
C SER A 170 -3.81 11.77 10.46
N ALA A 171 -4.43 11.08 9.50
CA ALA A 171 -5.53 10.16 9.75
C ALA A 171 -5.09 8.94 10.57
N CYS A 172 -3.91 8.37 10.30
CA CYS A 172 -3.34 7.29 11.09
C CYS A 172 -3.16 7.69 12.55
N TRP A 173 -2.66 8.92 12.81
CA TRP A 173 -2.48 9.43 14.17
C TRP A 173 -3.79 9.66 14.89
N MET A 174 -4.81 10.23 14.21
CA MET A 174 -6.08 10.63 14.83
C MET A 174 -7.09 9.50 14.97
N SER A 175 -7.02 8.44 14.17
CA SER A 175 -8.06 7.38 14.13
C SER A 175 -8.25 6.66 15.46
N GLY A 176 -7.19 6.56 16.28
CA GLY A 176 -7.24 6.02 17.65
C GLY A 176 -7.76 7.00 18.72
N GLY A 177 -7.87 8.28 18.41
CA GLY A 177 -8.28 9.33 19.35
C GLY A 177 -9.77 9.28 19.67
N LYS A 178 -10.12 9.32 20.97
CA LYS A 178 -11.53 9.31 21.41
C LYS A 178 -12.22 10.66 21.29
N LEU A 179 -11.45 11.74 21.14
CA LEU A 179 -11.98 13.12 21.05
C LEU A 179 -12.06 13.62 19.61
N ASP A 180 -11.41 12.90 18.68
CA ASP A 180 -11.42 13.25 17.27
C ASP A 180 -12.68 12.69 16.59
N LEU A 181 -13.45 13.56 15.91
CA LEU A 181 -14.66 13.21 15.18
C LEU A 181 -15.65 12.36 16.03
N PRO A 182 -16.19 12.91 17.13
CA PRO A 182 -17.08 12.18 18.03
C PRO A 182 -18.37 11.71 17.35
N GLU A 183 -18.79 12.35 16.25
CA GLU A 183 -19.91 11.94 15.40
C GLU A 183 -19.75 10.54 14.82
N HIS A 184 -18.53 10.06 14.62
CA HIS A 184 -18.28 8.68 14.19
C HIS A 184 -18.73 7.67 15.26
N PHE A 185 -18.63 8.02 16.52
CA PHE A 185 -19.05 7.13 17.61
C PHE A 185 -20.58 7.11 17.76
N ALA A 186 -21.24 8.26 17.48
CA ALA A 186 -22.70 8.31 17.37
C ALA A 186 -23.23 7.43 16.23
N ALA A 187 -22.43 7.26 15.16
CA ALA A 187 -22.69 6.33 14.05
C ALA A 187 -22.31 4.86 14.37
N GLY A 188 -21.90 4.55 15.60
CA GLY A 188 -21.59 3.18 16.05
C GLY A 188 -20.15 2.73 15.82
N LEU A 189 -19.26 3.58 15.28
CA LEU A 189 -17.85 3.25 15.14
C LEU A 189 -17.11 3.28 16.48
N LYS A 190 -15.93 2.69 16.53
CA LYS A 190 -15.04 2.72 17.69
C LYS A 190 -13.69 3.28 17.28
N PRO A 191 -12.94 3.92 18.21
CA PRO A 191 -11.55 4.28 17.97
C PRO A 191 -10.76 3.05 17.54
N HIS A 192 -9.86 3.22 16.55
CA HIS A 192 -8.97 2.17 16.12
C HIS A 192 -7.65 2.79 15.66
N SER A 193 -6.54 2.37 16.26
CA SER A 193 -5.21 2.90 15.97
C SER A 193 -4.57 2.13 14.81
N VAL A 194 -4.07 2.85 13.83
CA VAL A 194 -3.17 2.29 12.81
C VAL A 194 -1.79 2.11 13.44
N SER A 195 -1.34 0.87 13.58
CA SER A 195 -0.10 0.54 14.28
C SER A 195 1.13 0.50 13.38
N GLU A 196 0.95 0.20 12.10
CA GLU A 196 2.05 0.02 11.15
C GLU A 196 1.82 0.83 9.87
N LYS A 197 2.88 1.47 9.37
CA LYS A 197 2.85 2.27 8.16
C LYS A 197 4.04 1.90 7.28
N TYR A 198 3.77 1.57 6.03
CA TYR A 198 4.74 1.32 4.98
C TYR A 198 4.63 2.46 3.97
N TYR A 199 5.52 3.44 4.08
CA TYR A 199 5.56 4.57 3.18
C TYR A 199 6.57 4.32 2.04
N PHE A 200 6.15 4.55 0.80
CA PHE A 200 6.96 4.46 -0.41
C PHE A 200 7.08 5.82 -1.09
N ALA A 201 8.08 6.01 -1.96
CA ALA A 201 8.29 7.25 -2.70
C ALA A 201 8.83 7.02 -4.11
N ARG A 202 8.61 7.98 -5.00
CA ARG A 202 9.24 8.02 -6.34
C ARG A 202 10.68 8.51 -6.30
N GLY A 203 10.98 9.39 -5.38
CA GLY A 203 12.30 9.98 -5.18
C GLY A 203 13.01 9.45 -3.93
N PRO A 204 14.11 10.10 -3.52
CA PRO A 204 14.82 9.72 -2.30
C PRO A 204 13.93 9.77 -1.07
N GLN A 205 14.02 8.74 -0.25
CA GLN A 205 13.31 8.65 1.03
C GLN A 205 14.21 7.98 2.08
N LEU A 206 13.81 8.09 3.33
CA LEU A 206 14.39 7.29 4.40
C LEU A 206 13.98 5.82 4.20
N VAL A 207 14.93 4.94 3.92
CA VAL A 207 14.69 3.50 3.85
C VAL A 207 15.18 2.84 5.13
N ASN A 208 14.27 2.25 5.89
CA ASN A 208 14.58 1.48 7.09
C ASN A 208 13.96 0.07 7.06
N ARG A 209 13.10 -0.22 6.06
CA ARG A 209 12.50 -1.52 5.82
C ARG A 209 12.66 -1.89 4.35
N VAL A 210 13.15 -3.10 4.11
CA VAL A 210 13.26 -3.71 2.79
C VAL A 210 12.55 -5.05 2.83
N VAL A 211 11.65 -5.31 1.88
CA VAL A 211 10.87 -6.55 1.84
C VAL A 211 11.32 -7.39 0.66
N ASP A 212 11.68 -8.64 0.91
CA ASP A 212 11.95 -9.64 -0.14
C ASP A 212 10.64 -10.02 -0.82
N ILE A 213 10.48 -9.58 -2.07
CA ILE A 213 9.29 -9.84 -2.87
C ILE A 213 9.49 -10.91 -3.95
N ALA A 214 10.64 -11.58 -4.00
CA ALA A 214 10.88 -12.64 -4.99
C ALA A 214 9.75 -13.69 -5.01
N PRO A 215 9.22 -14.16 -3.85
CA PRO A 215 8.11 -15.12 -3.83
C PRO A 215 6.77 -14.57 -4.28
N THR A 216 6.61 -13.24 -4.33
CA THR A 216 5.35 -12.54 -4.67
C THR A 216 5.45 -11.65 -5.89
N LEU A 217 6.60 -11.65 -6.57
CA LEU A 217 6.82 -10.92 -7.82
C LEU A 217 5.73 -11.23 -8.88
N PRO A 218 5.33 -12.50 -9.11
CA PRO A 218 4.25 -12.78 -10.07
C PRO A 218 2.93 -12.09 -9.72
N SER A 219 2.56 -12.01 -8.43
CA SER A 219 1.36 -11.30 -7.98
C SER A 219 1.48 -9.79 -8.21
N LYS A 220 2.65 -9.21 -7.96
CA LYS A 220 2.93 -7.80 -8.28
C LYS A 220 2.78 -7.50 -9.76
N LEU A 221 3.40 -8.31 -10.62
CA LEU A 221 3.32 -8.12 -12.07
C LEU A 221 1.88 -8.25 -12.57
N ALA A 222 1.11 -9.20 -12.04
CA ALA A 222 -0.30 -9.35 -12.38
C ALA A 222 -1.13 -8.10 -11.96
N ALA A 223 -0.87 -7.53 -10.78
CA ALA A 223 -1.50 -6.30 -10.33
C ALA A 223 -1.17 -5.11 -11.24
N ILE A 224 0.11 -4.93 -11.62
CA ILE A 224 0.53 -3.87 -12.55
C ILE A 224 -0.15 -4.05 -13.92
N HIS A 225 -0.17 -5.26 -14.47
CA HIS A 225 -0.81 -5.54 -15.75
C HIS A 225 -2.32 -5.32 -15.73
N SER A 226 -2.96 -5.38 -14.56
CA SER A 226 -4.38 -5.09 -14.38
C SER A 226 -4.68 -3.59 -14.47
N CYS A 227 -3.70 -2.70 -14.24
CA CYS A 227 -3.80 -1.25 -14.45
C CYS A 227 -3.60 -0.91 -15.94
N LYS A 228 -4.38 -1.55 -16.81
CA LYS A 228 -4.15 -1.58 -18.25
C LYS A 228 -4.21 -0.19 -18.89
N THR A 229 -5.17 0.63 -18.48
CA THR A 229 -5.36 1.98 -19.02
C THR A 229 -4.12 2.83 -18.78
N MET A 230 -3.62 2.87 -17.54
CA MET A 230 -2.45 3.67 -17.17
C MET A 230 -1.15 3.12 -17.77
N VAL A 231 -0.93 1.80 -17.75
CA VAL A 231 0.30 1.24 -18.35
C VAL A 231 0.31 1.44 -19.87
N THR A 232 -0.86 1.37 -20.53
CA THR A 232 -0.98 1.74 -21.95
C THR A 232 -0.63 3.20 -22.19
N HIS A 233 -1.10 4.11 -21.31
CA HIS A 233 -0.72 5.52 -21.34
C HIS A 233 0.79 5.68 -21.28
N MET A 234 1.46 5.08 -20.30
CA MET A 234 2.91 5.15 -20.13
C MET A 234 3.68 4.66 -21.37
N VAL A 235 3.23 3.56 -21.99
CA VAL A 235 3.84 3.02 -23.22
C VAL A 235 3.67 3.99 -24.38
N LYS A 236 2.47 4.56 -24.56
CA LYS A 236 2.19 5.55 -25.63
C LYS A 236 2.96 6.83 -25.43
N ASP A 237 3.12 7.31 -24.20
CA ASP A 237 3.89 8.50 -23.86
C ASP A 237 5.38 8.31 -24.21
N VAL A 238 5.96 7.16 -23.88
CA VAL A 238 7.33 6.81 -24.31
C VAL A 238 7.44 6.78 -25.83
N ASN A 239 6.48 6.18 -26.54
CA ASN A 239 6.49 6.11 -27.98
C ASN A 239 6.38 7.52 -28.62
N ALA A 240 5.53 8.40 -28.07
CA ALA A 240 5.40 9.80 -28.52
C ALA A 240 6.72 10.57 -28.32
N SER A 241 7.32 10.48 -27.14
CA SER A 241 8.62 11.11 -26.84
C SER A 241 9.76 10.59 -27.75
N LEU A 242 9.78 9.31 -28.07
CA LEU A 242 10.74 8.74 -29.02
C LEU A 242 10.51 9.24 -30.44
N ALA A 243 9.25 9.36 -30.87
CA ALA A 243 8.90 9.85 -32.20
C ALA A 243 9.35 11.30 -32.42
N GLU A 244 9.22 12.18 -31.43
CA GLU A 244 9.76 13.55 -31.46
C GLU A 244 11.28 13.57 -31.73
N ARG A 245 11.98 12.58 -31.17
CA ARG A 245 13.42 12.39 -31.34
C ARG A 245 13.77 11.59 -32.64
N LYS A 246 12.79 11.27 -33.49
CA LYS A 246 12.91 10.40 -34.68
C LYS A 246 13.46 9.00 -34.34
N LEU A 247 13.13 8.48 -33.17
CA LEU A 247 13.51 7.15 -32.68
C LEU A 247 12.26 6.27 -32.53
N ARG A 248 12.48 4.97 -32.44
CA ARG A 248 11.46 3.98 -32.04
C ARG A 248 12.09 2.87 -31.23
N LEU A 249 11.32 2.29 -30.34
CA LEU A 249 11.68 1.07 -29.61
C LEU A 249 10.76 -0.06 -30.10
N PRO A 250 11.23 -1.02 -30.91
CA PRO A 250 10.39 -2.07 -31.50
C PRO A 250 9.61 -2.86 -30.45
N ALA A 251 10.21 -3.10 -29.28
CA ALA A 251 9.58 -3.83 -28.17
C ALA A 251 8.34 -3.15 -27.58
N LEU A 252 8.17 -1.82 -27.79
CA LEU A 252 7.03 -1.04 -27.32
C LEU A 252 6.07 -0.63 -28.45
N ALA A 253 6.29 -1.14 -29.65
CA ALA A 253 5.46 -0.77 -30.81
C ALA A 253 4.00 -1.21 -30.61
N GLY A 254 3.06 -0.33 -31.02
CA GLY A 254 1.63 -0.60 -31.00
C GLY A 254 0.95 -0.58 -29.64
N ALA A 255 1.67 -0.41 -28.53
CA ALA A 255 1.14 -0.34 -27.16
C ALA A 255 0.12 -1.46 -26.80
N GLY A 256 0.27 -2.64 -27.42
CA GLY A 256 -0.52 -3.83 -27.11
C GLY A 256 -0.01 -4.57 -25.87
N GLU A 257 -0.61 -5.72 -25.55
CA GLU A 257 -0.28 -6.48 -24.34
C GLU A 257 1.20 -6.87 -24.23
N ASP A 258 1.86 -7.19 -25.36
CA ASP A 258 3.29 -7.51 -25.34
C ASP A 258 4.14 -6.27 -25.02
N ALA A 259 3.78 -5.11 -25.57
CA ALA A 259 4.45 -3.84 -25.23
C ALA A 259 4.25 -3.46 -23.76
N ILE A 260 3.06 -3.69 -23.21
CA ILE A 260 2.77 -3.50 -21.78
C ILE A 260 3.65 -4.42 -20.93
N ARG A 261 3.77 -5.70 -21.28
CA ARG A 261 4.65 -6.65 -20.57
C ARG A 261 6.11 -6.24 -20.64
N GLN A 262 6.57 -5.84 -21.82
CA GLN A 262 7.95 -5.37 -22.00
C GLN A 262 8.23 -4.11 -21.19
N TYR A 263 7.32 -3.13 -21.23
CA TYR A 263 7.45 -1.91 -20.43
C TYR A 263 7.52 -2.22 -18.94
N THR A 264 6.61 -3.06 -18.44
CA THR A 264 6.58 -3.48 -17.03
C THR A 264 7.90 -4.15 -16.63
N SER A 265 8.45 -5.01 -17.49
CA SER A 265 9.73 -5.65 -17.22
C SER A 265 10.90 -4.66 -17.23
N LEU A 266 10.96 -3.78 -18.21
CA LEU A 266 12.06 -2.81 -18.38
C LEU A 266 12.08 -1.73 -17.29
N VAL A 267 10.92 -1.34 -16.79
CA VAL A 267 10.80 -0.20 -15.86
C VAL A 267 10.61 -0.70 -14.42
N PHE A 268 9.54 -1.43 -14.16
CA PHE A 268 9.15 -1.75 -12.79
C PHE A 268 9.90 -2.97 -12.23
N GLN A 269 9.99 -4.06 -13.00
CA GLN A 269 10.71 -5.25 -12.55
C GLN A 269 12.22 -4.98 -12.41
N GLN A 270 12.82 -4.20 -13.31
CA GLN A 270 14.23 -3.80 -13.19
C GLN A 270 14.49 -2.91 -11.98
N ARG A 271 13.56 -2.01 -11.65
CA ARG A 271 13.65 -1.21 -10.43
C ARG A 271 13.65 -2.09 -9.19
N ASP A 272 12.74 -3.07 -9.11
CA ASP A 272 12.65 -3.98 -7.98
C ASP A 272 13.88 -4.91 -7.90
N ALA A 273 14.45 -5.31 -9.03
CA ALA A 273 15.72 -6.04 -9.07
C ALA A 273 16.88 -5.18 -8.58
N ALA A 274 16.96 -3.91 -9.00
CA ALA A 274 18.00 -2.99 -8.53
C ALA A 274 17.87 -2.71 -7.02
N ALA A 275 16.64 -2.58 -6.50
CA ALA A 275 16.38 -2.51 -5.07
C ALA A 275 16.87 -3.77 -4.36
N GLY A 276 16.53 -4.95 -4.88
CA GLY A 276 16.98 -6.23 -4.34
C GLY A 276 18.50 -6.35 -4.26
N GLN A 277 19.20 -6.01 -5.36
CA GLN A 277 20.67 -6.08 -5.42
C GLN A 277 21.35 -5.26 -4.33
N ARG A 278 20.83 -4.06 -3.98
CA ARG A 278 21.40 -3.24 -2.90
C ARG A 278 21.39 -3.93 -1.54
N HIS A 279 20.51 -4.94 -1.37
CA HIS A 279 20.28 -5.64 -0.10
C HIS A 279 20.56 -7.14 -0.17
N GLY A 280 21.19 -7.63 -1.22
CA GLY A 280 21.52 -9.06 -1.39
C GLY A 280 20.32 -9.93 -1.68
N LEU A 281 19.26 -9.38 -2.28
CA LEU A 281 18.03 -10.06 -2.66
C LEU A 281 17.86 -10.05 -4.20
N ALA A 282 17.03 -10.96 -4.72
CA ALA A 282 16.71 -10.97 -6.15
C ALA A 282 15.78 -9.80 -6.53
N TYR A 283 14.75 -9.57 -5.74
CA TYR A 283 13.78 -8.49 -5.91
C TYR A 283 13.35 -7.96 -4.54
N ALA A 284 13.24 -6.64 -4.40
CA ALA A 284 12.79 -6.03 -3.16
C ALA A 284 11.93 -4.79 -3.38
N GLU A 285 11.10 -4.48 -2.39
CA GLU A 285 10.44 -3.20 -2.20
C GLU A 285 11.04 -2.50 -0.98
N GLU A 286 11.21 -1.18 -1.06
CA GLU A 286 11.85 -0.35 -0.05
C GLU A 286 10.84 0.60 0.57
N PHE A 287 10.88 0.75 1.91
CA PHE A 287 9.92 1.57 2.65
C PHE A 287 10.59 2.38 3.74
N HIS A 288 10.03 3.56 3.99
CA HIS A 288 10.10 4.22 5.27
C HIS A 288 9.00 3.60 6.14
N TYR A 289 9.40 2.73 7.06
CA TYR A 289 8.47 2.01 7.92
C TYR A 289 8.40 2.62 9.30
N ILE A 290 7.17 2.82 9.79
CA ILE A 290 6.87 3.23 11.16
C ILE A 290 5.96 2.15 11.76
N GLY A 291 6.42 1.54 12.85
CA GLY A 291 5.69 0.50 13.57
C GLY A 291 5.61 0.79 15.07
N PRO A 292 5.09 -0.16 15.86
CA PRO A 292 4.97 -0.04 17.30
C PRO A 292 6.31 0.27 17.98
N ASP A 293 6.27 1.01 19.09
CA ASP A 293 7.44 1.20 19.94
C ASP A 293 7.87 -0.13 20.56
N ARG A 294 9.08 -0.57 20.22
CA ARG A 294 9.57 -1.89 20.62
C ARG A 294 9.90 -2.00 22.09
N GLY A 295 10.43 -0.96 22.67
CA GLY A 295 10.76 -0.95 24.10
C GLY A 295 9.50 -1.19 24.92
N LEU A 296 8.41 -0.53 24.54
CA LEU A 296 7.11 -0.71 25.17
C LEU A 296 6.54 -2.10 24.87
N GLU A 297 6.57 -2.57 23.62
CA GLU A 297 6.07 -3.90 23.25
C GLU A 297 6.83 -5.03 23.97
N GLU A 298 8.16 -4.94 24.03
CA GLU A 298 8.97 -5.90 24.79
C GLU A 298 8.66 -5.85 26.29
N TYR A 299 8.44 -4.66 26.84
CA TYR A 299 8.05 -4.52 28.25
C TYR A 299 6.67 -5.12 28.51
N ILE A 300 5.68 -4.83 27.66
CA ILE A 300 4.33 -5.39 27.72
C ILE A 300 4.39 -6.92 27.66
N SER A 301 5.13 -7.46 26.70
CA SER A 301 5.22 -8.93 26.50
C SER A 301 5.78 -9.67 27.71
N ARG A 302 6.62 -9.00 28.52
CA ARG A 302 7.25 -9.57 29.72
C ARG A 302 6.44 -9.36 31.00
N ASN A 303 5.62 -8.31 31.07
CA ASN A 303 5.05 -7.82 32.31
C ASN A 303 3.51 -7.75 32.33
N ALA A 304 2.84 -7.80 31.16
CA ALA A 304 1.40 -7.77 31.11
C ALA A 304 0.78 -9.05 31.67
N VAL A 305 -0.30 -8.90 32.44
CA VAL A 305 -1.11 -9.99 32.98
C VAL A 305 -2.53 -9.90 32.44
N PRO A 306 -3.25 -11.02 32.29
CA PRO A 306 -4.66 -10.99 31.91
C PRO A 306 -5.51 -10.18 32.88
N LEU A 307 -6.56 -9.51 32.37
CA LEU A 307 -7.57 -8.78 33.16
C LEU A 307 -8.49 -9.74 33.91
#